data_e1ca414ccc5a496c9718c3d08070993b
#
_entry.id   e1ca414ccc5a496c9718c3d08070993b
#
_cell.length_a   1.000
_cell.length_b   1.000
_cell.length_c   1.000
_cell.angle_alpha   90.00
_cell.angle_beta   90.00
_cell.angle_gamma   90.00
#
_symmetry.space_group_name_H-M   'P 1'
#
loop_
_entity.id
_entity.type
_entity.pdbx_description
1 polymer ?
#
loop_
_entity_poly.entity_id
_entity_poly.type
_entity_poly.pdbx_seq_one_letter_code
_entity_poly.pdbx_strand_id
1 'polypeptide(L)'
;MTLLRITSVVPLDPGFLSLTWNDGISREVDVSDWMTRHPVLEALRSPEIFRDVSVVDGGGGIEWANGADFCAQALRLKSDEQTDPDLKADA
;
A
#
# COMPACT_ATOMS: atom_id res chain seq x y z
N MET A 1 -0.03 -22.82 -6.86
CA MET A 1 -0.04 -21.36 -7.13
C MET A 1 0.27 -20.62 -5.83
N THR A 2 1.23 -19.73 -5.89
CA THR A 2 1.62 -18.95 -4.71
C THR A 2 0.73 -17.74 -4.56
N LEU A 3 0.18 -17.53 -3.35
CA LEU A 3 -0.59 -16.33 -3.07
C LEU A 3 0.33 -15.10 -3.09
N LEU A 4 -0.18 -14.00 -3.62
CA LEU A 4 0.54 -12.74 -3.61
C LEU A 4 0.61 -12.21 -2.17
N ARG A 5 1.83 -11.95 -1.69
CA ARG A 5 2.07 -11.47 -0.34
C ARG A 5 3.10 -10.35 -0.35
N ILE A 6 2.96 -9.44 0.60
CA ILE A 6 3.94 -8.38 0.81
C ILE A 6 5.01 -8.91 1.76
N THR A 7 6.27 -8.77 1.36
CA THR A 7 7.40 -9.19 2.19
C THR A 7 8.08 -8.02 2.90
N SER A 8 7.85 -6.80 2.42
CA SER A 8 8.45 -5.60 3.03
C SER A 8 7.60 -4.38 2.74
N VAL A 9 7.49 -3.49 3.71
CA VAL A 9 6.88 -2.18 3.54
C VAL A 9 7.80 -1.14 4.17
N VAL A 10 8.07 -0.07 3.42
CA VAL A 10 8.85 1.07 3.91
C VAL A 10 8.02 2.32 3.67
N PRO A 11 7.62 3.03 4.75
CA PRO A 11 6.90 4.29 4.58
C PRO A 11 7.86 5.37 4.10
N LEU A 12 7.40 6.12 3.11
CA LEU A 12 8.12 7.28 2.58
C LEU A 12 7.43 8.55 3.10
N ASP A 13 7.29 9.59 2.28
CA ASP A 13 6.47 10.73 2.67
C ASP A 13 5.01 10.29 2.81
N PRO A 14 4.21 10.97 3.64
CA PRO A 14 2.80 10.57 3.81
C PRO A 14 2.09 10.42 2.47
N GLY A 15 1.49 9.25 2.27
CA GLY A 15 0.84 8.90 1.01
C GLY A 15 1.66 8.03 0.08
N PHE A 16 2.95 7.82 0.37
CA PHE A 16 3.85 7.03 -0.48
C PHE A 16 4.45 5.87 0.30
N LEU A 17 4.42 4.68 -0.30
CA LEU A 17 4.95 3.46 0.31
C LEU A 17 5.87 2.76 -0.68
N SER A 18 6.99 2.24 -0.18
CA SER A 18 7.82 1.32 -0.94
C SER A 18 7.45 -0.10 -0.53
N LEU A 19 6.98 -0.89 -1.47
CA LEU A 19 6.48 -2.24 -1.22
C LEU A 19 7.29 -3.26 -2.00
N THR A 20 7.54 -4.40 -1.36
CA THR A 20 8.13 -5.56 -2.03
C THR A 20 7.18 -6.73 -1.83
N TRP A 21 6.90 -7.46 -2.90
CA TRP A 21 6.05 -8.64 -2.87
C TRP A 21 6.89 -9.91 -3.00
N ASN A 22 6.27 -11.05 -2.70
CA ASN A 22 6.95 -12.33 -2.71
C ASN A 22 7.35 -12.85 -4.09
N ASP A 23 6.89 -12.19 -5.16
CA ASP A 23 7.33 -12.48 -6.51
C ASP A 23 8.58 -11.70 -6.91
N GLY A 24 9.17 -10.94 -5.98
CA GLY A 24 10.39 -10.20 -6.21
C GLY A 24 10.20 -8.79 -6.76
N ILE A 25 8.97 -8.38 -7.00
CA ILE A 25 8.68 -7.05 -7.50
C ILE A 25 8.66 -6.04 -6.36
N SER A 26 9.39 -4.94 -6.53
CA SER A 26 9.42 -3.82 -5.59
C SER A 26 8.99 -2.56 -6.31
N ARG A 27 8.08 -1.78 -5.69
CA ARG A 27 7.57 -0.53 -6.29
C ARG A 27 7.22 0.48 -5.22
N GLU A 28 7.32 1.76 -5.62
CA GLU A 28 6.75 2.84 -4.84
C GLU A 28 5.30 3.03 -5.26
N VAL A 29 4.40 3.10 -4.29
CA VAL A 29 2.97 3.22 -4.55
C VAL A 29 2.44 4.47 -3.88
N ASP A 30 1.70 5.28 -4.63
CA ASP A 30 1.02 6.47 -4.14
C ASP A 30 -0.39 6.06 -3.72
N VAL A 31 -0.67 6.14 -2.42
CA VAL A 31 -1.99 5.83 -1.87
C VAL A 31 -2.70 7.08 -1.34
N SER A 32 -2.20 8.26 -1.69
CA SER A 32 -2.72 9.51 -1.15
C SER A 32 -4.19 9.76 -1.46
N ASP A 33 -4.68 9.28 -2.59
CA ASP A 33 -6.09 9.40 -2.94
C ASP A 33 -7.01 8.57 -2.02
N TRP A 34 -6.51 7.46 -1.49
CA TRP A 34 -7.27 6.65 -0.53
C TRP A 34 -7.40 7.35 0.83
N MET A 35 -6.43 8.20 1.16
CA MET A 35 -6.39 8.88 2.45
C MET A 35 -7.51 9.91 2.64
N THR A 36 -8.24 10.24 1.60
CA THR A 36 -9.36 11.17 1.68
C THR A 36 -10.71 10.50 1.87
N ARG A 37 -10.76 9.17 1.88
CA ARG A 37 -12.03 8.42 1.86
C ARG A 37 -12.64 8.16 3.23
N HIS A 38 -11.81 8.11 4.27
CA HIS A 38 -12.25 7.79 5.63
C HIS A 38 -11.45 8.57 6.65
N PRO A 39 -12.06 8.95 7.80
CA PRO A 39 -11.32 9.67 8.84
C PRO A 39 -10.09 8.92 9.34
N VAL A 40 -10.18 7.59 9.48
CA VAL A 40 -9.03 6.79 9.94
C VAL A 40 -7.89 6.84 8.91
N LEU A 41 -8.21 6.96 7.63
CA LEU A 41 -7.21 7.07 6.57
C LEU A 41 -6.66 8.49 6.49
N GLU A 42 -7.47 9.50 6.77
CA GLU A 42 -7.00 10.89 6.81
C GLU A 42 -5.94 11.10 7.88
N ALA A 43 -6.01 10.37 8.97
CA ALA A 43 -5.00 10.43 10.03
C ALA A 43 -3.62 10.04 9.52
N LEU A 44 -3.53 9.27 8.45
CA LEU A 44 -2.25 8.87 7.85
C LEU A 44 -1.49 10.04 7.22
N ARG A 45 -2.10 11.20 7.10
CA ARG A 45 -1.40 12.41 6.65
C ARG A 45 -0.37 12.88 7.65
N SER A 46 -0.51 12.46 8.92
CA SER A 46 0.51 12.74 9.93
C SER A 46 1.73 11.85 9.67
N PRO A 47 2.92 12.44 9.47
CA PRO A 47 4.11 11.63 9.23
C PRO A 47 4.41 10.63 10.33
N GLU A 48 4.12 10.99 11.57
CA GLU A 48 4.35 10.11 12.72
C GLU A 48 3.46 8.88 12.68
N ILE A 49 2.20 9.06 12.29
CA ILE A 49 1.26 7.94 12.17
C ILE A 49 1.59 7.12 10.95
N PHE A 50 1.88 7.77 9.82
CA PHE A 50 2.12 7.09 8.55
C PHE A 50 3.31 6.14 8.61
N ARG A 51 4.37 6.53 9.28
CA ARG A 51 5.56 5.67 9.33
C ARG A 51 5.42 4.47 10.27
N ASP A 52 4.34 4.38 11.02
CA ASP A 52 4.11 3.29 11.98
C ASP A 52 3.37 2.13 11.32
N VAL A 53 3.68 1.85 10.07
CA VAL A 53 3.08 0.80 9.27
C VAL A 53 3.85 -0.51 9.42
N SER A 54 3.14 -1.63 9.38
CA SER A 54 3.77 -2.95 9.43
C SER A 54 3.05 -3.92 8.51
N VAL A 55 3.79 -4.96 8.09
CA VAL A 55 3.21 -6.08 7.34
C VAL A 55 2.47 -6.96 8.33
N VAL A 56 1.23 -7.36 7.98
CA VAL A 56 0.40 -8.19 8.84
C VAL A 56 -0.17 -9.37 8.07
N ASP A 57 -0.75 -10.32 8.78
CA ASP A 57 -1.41 -11.49 8.21
C ASP A 57 -0.51 -12.30 7.28
N GLY A 58 0.78 -12.43 7.67
CA GLY A 58 1.73 -13.20 6.89
C GLY A 58 2.02 -12.63 5.51
N GLY A 59 1.83 -11.33 5.34
CA GLY A 59 2.01 -10.66 4.06
C GLY A 59 0.72 -10.39 3.30
N GLY A 60 -0.43 -10.74 3.88
CA GLY A 60 -1.73 -10.49 3.24
C GLY A 60 -2.12 -9.03 3.21
N GLY A 61 -1.46 -8.18 3.99
CA GLY A 61 -1.73 -6.76 4.00
C GLY A 61 -0.73 -5.98 4.82
N ILE A 62 -0.99 -4.69 4.94
CA ILE A 62 -0.25 -3.78 5.81
C ILE A 62 -1.25 -3.05 6.70
N GLU A 63 -0.80 -2.67 7.89
CA GLU A 63 -1.67 -2.04 8.89
C GLU A 63 -0.90 -0.97 9.66
N TRP A 64 -1.61 0.08 10.03
CA TRP A 64 -1.10 1.14 10.89
C TRP A 64 -1.67 0.98 12.30
N ALA A 65 -0.98 1.57 13.26
CA ALA A 65 -1.36 1.47 14.67
C ALA A 65 -2.77 2.01 14.95
N ASN A 66 -3.29 2.90 14.12
CA ASN A 66 -4.63 3.47 14.28
C ASN A 66 -5.75 2.58 13.71
N GLY A 67 -5.42 1.38 13.20
CA GLY A 67 -6.40 0.45 12.65
C GLY A 67 -6.60 0.55 11.15
N ALA A 68 -5.99 1.53 10.48
CA ALA A 68 -6.07 1.61 9.02
C ALA A 68 -5.29 0.43 8.40
N ASP A 69 -5.83 -0.16 7.34
CA ASP A 69 -5.15 -1.27 6.67
C ASP A 69 -5.46 -1.28 5.17
N PHE A 70 -4.59 -1.94 4.42
CA PHE A 70 -4.80 -2.21 3.00
C PHE A 70 -4.32 -3.62 2.71
N CYS A 71 -5.04 -4.32 1.82
CA CYS A 71 -4.64 -5.68 1.46
C CYS A 71 -3.60 -5.69 0.34
N ALA A 72 -2.83 -6.77 0.30
CA ALA A 72 -1.74 -6.92 -0.67
C ALA A 72 -2.22 -6.84 -2.12
N GLN A 73 -3.38 -7.43 -2.41
CA GLN A 73 -3.91 -7.42 -3.77
C GLN A 73 -4.35 -6.02 -4.22
N ALA A 74 -5.01 -5.27 -3.35
CA ALA A 74 -5.43 -3.91 -3.67
C ALA A 74 -4.22 -3.02 -3.94
N LEU A 75 -3.17 -3.17 -3.13
CA LEU A 75 -1.94 -2.43 -3.32
C LEU A 75 -1.23 -2.81 -4.61
N ARG A 76 -1.25 -4.10 -4.98
CA ARG A 76 -0.64 -4.54 -6.23
C ARG A 76 -1.37 -3.98 -7.43
N LEU A 77 -2.70 -3.99 -7.41
CA LEU A 77 -3.49 -3.42 -8.51
C LEU A 77 -3.21 -1.93 -8.64
N LYS A 78 -3.14 -1.21 -7.52
CA LYS A 78 -2.84 0.21 -7.55
C LYS A 78 -1.44 0.47 -8.08
N SER A 79 -0.48 -0.36 -7.69
CA SER A 79 0.88 -0.30 -8.18
C SER A 79 0.94 -0.54 -9.70
N ASP A 80 0.20 -1.54 -10.19
CA ASP A 80 0.15 -1.84 -11.62
C ASP A 80 -0.43 -0.68 -12.43
N GLU A 81 -1.49 -0.06 -11.93
CA GLU A 81 -2.11 1.10 -12.58
C GLU A 81 -1.14 2.28 -12.68
N GLN A 82 -0.31 2.48 -11.66
CA GLN A 82 0.64 3.59 -11.63
C GLN A 82 1.87 3.32 -12.49
N THR A 83 2.24 2.04 -12.62
CA THR A 83 3.39 1.64 -13.43
C THR A 83 3.05 1.54 -14.90
N ASP A 84 1.81 1.12 -15.21
CA ASP A 84 1.32 0.97 -16.57
C ASP A 84 -0.05 1.65 -16.70
N PRO A 85 -0.07 2.95 -17.04
CA PRO A 85 -1.32 3.69 -17.20
C PRO A 85 -2.25 3.11 -18.26
N ASP A 86 -1.73 2.34 -19.22
CA ASP A 86 -2.55 1.74 -20.27
C ASP A 86 -3.50 0.68 -19.70
N LEU A 87 -3.11 0.01 -18.62
CA LEU A 87 -4.02 -0.93 -17.95
C LEU A 87 -5.26 -0.23 -17.41
N LYS A 88 -5.09 0.99 -16.90
CA LYS A 88 -6.21 1.77 -16.38
C LYS A 88 -7.10 2.29 -17.50
N ALA A 89 -6.50 2.64 -18.63
CA ALA A 89 -7.22 3.18 -19.77
C ALA A 89 -8.13 2.13 -20.42
N ASP A 90 -7.80 0.87 -20.30
CA ASP A 90 -8.57 -0.23 -20.87
C ASP A 90 -9.77 -0.63 -20.00
N ALA A 91 -9.91 -0.08 -18.83
CA ALA A 91 -10.97 -0.45 -17.90
C ALA A 91 -12.32 0.17 -18.25
#